data_dae79856b4ca730c929aa29ece0f0d4c
#
_entry.id   dae79856b4ca730c929aa29ece0f0d4c
#
_cell.length_a   1.000
_cell.length_b   1.000
_cell.length_c   1.000
_cell.angle_alpha   90.00
_cell.angle_beta   90.00
_cell.angle_gamma   90.00
#
_symmetry.space_group_name_H-M   'P 1'
#
loop_
_entity.id
_entity.type
_entity.pdbx_description
1 polymer ?
#
loop_
_entity_poly.entity_id
_entity_poly.type
_entity_poly.pdbx_seq_one_letter_code
_entity_poly.pdbx_strand_id
1 'polypeptide(L)'
;MSKAYDYIQDGAAIYERSFAIIRAEADLARFSGSAERVVVRMIHACGMTDLPKDVEMSPGFADAAQAALKAGAPILCDAKMVANGVTRARLPANNEVLCTLDDPQVPALAAELATTRSAAAMELWKPRLAGAIVVIGNAPTSLFRLLEMLDAGAPKPAAVIGIPVGFVGAAESKEALAKDGRVPFVVVHGRRGGSAMAAAAVNALAKDKE
;
A
#
# COMPACT_ATOMS: atom_id res chain seq x y z
N MET A 1 41.49 19.55 8.37
CA MET A 1 40.47 20.00 7.40
C MET A 1 39.53 18.85 7.12
N SER A 2 38.24 18.93 7.44
CA SER A 2 37.28 17.87 7.14
C SER A 2 37.12 17.84 5.61
N LYS A 3 37.23 16.65 5.03
CA LYS A 3 37.01 16.42 3.60
C LYS A 3 35.51 16.63 3.35
N ALA A 4 35.13 17.67 2.62
CA ALA A 4 33.75 17.86 2.22
C ALA A 4 33.38 16.79 1.20
N TYR A 5 32.28 16.06 1.44
CA TYR A 5 31.72 15.13 0.45
C TYR A 5 30.97 15.91 -0.62
N ASP A 6 31.11 15.50 -1.88
CA ASP A 6 30.37 16.07 -3.01
C ASP A 6 29.03 15.34 -3.17
N TYR A 7 27.93 16.02 -2.84
CA TYR A 7 26.57 15.49 -2.97
C TYR A 7 25.55 16.63 -3.15
N ILE A 8 24.41 16.31 -3.75
CA ILE A 8 23.32 17.27 -3.94
C ILE A 8 22.68 17.51 -2.56
N GLN A 9 22.59 18.79 -2.15
CA GLN A 9 22.01 19.19 -0.84
C GLN A 9 20.57 19.69 -0.95
N ASP A 10 20.10 20.00 -2.16
CA ASP A 10 18.71 20.40 -2.42
C ASP A 10 17.80 19.16 -2.52
N GLY A 11 16.89 19.01 -1.56
CA GLY A 11 15.96 17.89 -1.50
C GLY A 11 15.02 17.82 -2.70
N ALA A 12 14.57 18.95 -3.25
CA ALA A 12 13.71 18.98 -4.43
C ALA A 12 14.47 18.48 -5.67
N ALA A 13 15.71 18.95 -5.87
CA ALA A 13 16.57 18.49 -6.95
C ALA A 13 16.91 16.99 -6.85
N ILE A 14 17.08 16.46 -5.61
CA ILE A 14 17.27 15.02 -5.39
C ILE A 14 16.05 14.22 -5.86
N TYR A 15 14.84 14.64 -5.48
CA TYR A 15 13.61 13.96 -5.90
C TYR A 15 13.42 13.99 -7.41
N GLU A 16 13.57 15.16 -8.04
CA GLU A 16 13.45 15.33 -9.48
C GLU A 16 14.42 14.42 -10.24
N ARG A 17 15.69 14.44 -9.85
CA ARG A 17 16.72 13.58 -10.45
C ARG A 17 16.44 12.10 -10.23
N SER A 18 16.01 11.70 -9.02
CA SER A 18 15.67 10.32 -8.71
C SER A 18 14.53 9.80 -9.59
N PHE A 19 13.46 10.58 -9.75
CA PHE A 19 12.34 10.18 -10.58
C PHE A 19 12.67 10.17 -12.07
N ALA A 20 13.53 11.08 -12.53
CA ALA A 20 14.04 11.07 -13.91
C ALA A 20 14.85 9.80 -14.20
N ILE A 21 15.73 9.38 -13.28
CA ILE A 21 16.50 8.14 -13.39
C ILE A 21 15.57 6.93 -13.43
N ILE A 22 14.59 6.84 -12.51
CA ILE A 22 13.64 5.75 -12.47
C ILE A 22 12.89 5.62 -13.80
N ARG A 23 12.40 6.73 -14.36
CA ARG A 23 11.69 6.72 -15.65
C ARG A 23 12.57 6.36 -16.84
N ALA A 24 13.88 6.64 -16.76
CA ALA A 24 14.82 6.26 -17.80
C ALA A 24 15.19 4.76 -17.76
N GLU A 25 15.17 4.14 -16.59
CA GLU A 25 15.63 2.76 -16.38
C GLU A 25 14.51 1.73 -16.32
N ALA A 26 13.32 2.11 -15.81
CA ALA A 26 12.23 1.20 -15.60
C ALA A 26 11.34 1.07 -16.84
N ASP A 27 10.86 -0.15 -17.14
CA ASP A 27 9.84 -0.37 -18.16
C ASP A 27 8.45 -0.01 -17.61
N LEU A 28 8.02 1.21 -17.91
CA LEU A 28 6.75 1.78 -17.48
C LEU A 28 5.68 1.78 -18.58
N ALA A 29 5.93 1.19 -19.75
CA ALA A 29 5.10 1.32 -20.95
C ALA A 29 3.62 0.93 -20.73
N ARG A 30 3.33 0.03 -19.80
CA ARG A 30 1.95 -0.42 -19.48
C ARG A 30 1.27 0.39 -18.38
N PHE A 31 1.93 1.40 -17.83
CA PHE A 31 1.37 2.27 -16.81
C PHE A 31 1.30 3.70 -17.34
N SER A 32 0.25 4.43 -16.98
CA SER A 32 0.08 5.83 -17.37
C SER A 32 -0.55 6.65 -16.26
N GLY A 33 -0.30 7.95 -16.26
CA GLY A 33 -0.91 8.90 -15.33
C GLY A 33 -0.69 8.55 -13.86
N SER A 34 -1.75 8.40 -13.10
CA SER A 34 -1.69 8.09 -11.66
C SER A 34 -1.10 6.70 -11.38
N ALA A 35 -1.36 5.71 -12.24
CA ALA A 35 -0.79 4.37 -12.11
C ALA A 35 0.75 4.39 -12.28
N GLU A 36 1.26 5.13 -13.24
CA GLU A 36 2.71 5.31 -13.43
C GLU A 36 3.34 5.94 -12.18
N ARG A 37 2.75 7.03 -11.66
CA ARG A 37 3.26 7.68 -10.43
C ARG A 37 3.32 6.72 -9.24
N VAL A 38 2.32 5.85 -9.08
CA VAL A 38 2.33 4.81 -8.04
C VAL A 38 3.54 3.90 -8.21
N VAL A 39 3.77 3.38 -9.41
CA VAL A 39 4.92 2.48 -9.68
C VAL A 39 6.24 3.19 -9.47
N VAL A 40 6.41 4.41 -10.00
CA VAL A 40 7.64 5.21 -9.83
C VAL A 40 7.96 5.45 -8.35
N ARG A 41 6.95 5.80 -7.53
CA ARG A 41 7.17 5.97 -6.09
C ARG A 41 7.46 4.68 -5.34
N MET A 42 6.88 3.56 -5.77
CA MET A 42 7.21 2.25 -5.21
C MET A 42 8.67 1.88 -5.53
N ILE A 43 9.12 2.13 -6.78
CA ILE A 43 10.52 1.94 -7.18
C ILE A 43 11.45 2.84 -6.35
N HIS A 44 11.10 4.12 -6.18
CA HIS A 44 11.88 5.04 -5.35
C HIS A 44 12.04 4.54 -3.91
N ALA A 45 11.01 3.91 -3.35
CA ALA A 45 11.02 3.39 -1.97
C ALA A 45 11.86 2.11 -1.80
N CYS A 46 12.10 1.34 -2.87
CA CYS A 46 12.82 0.06 -2.80
C CYS A 46 14.13 0.02 -3.60
N GLY A 47 14.37 0.98 -4.50
CA GLY A 47 15.56 1.02 -5.34
C GLY A 47 15.61 -0.04 -6.46
N MET A 48 14.47 -0.66 -6.81
CA MET A 48 14.39 -1.75 -7.78
C MET A 48 13.70 -1.32 -9.07
N THR A 49 14.46 -0.96 -10.11
CA THR A 49 13.92 -0.50 -11.40
C THR A 49 13.26 -1.62 -12.22
N ASP A 50 13.46 -2.88 -11.86
CA ASP A 50 12.80 -4.05 -12.44
C ASP A 50 11.42 -4.37 -11.82
N LEU A 51 11.03 -3.64 -10.76
CA LEU A 51 9.76 -3.84 -10.04
C LEU A 51 8.51 -3.86 -10.95
N PRO A 52 8.41 -3.04 -12.03
CA PRO A 52 7.23 -3.03 -12.88
C PRO A 52 6.82 -4.40 -13.42
N LYS A 53 7.76 -5.33 -13.61
CA LYS A 53 7.49 -6.69 -14.11
C LYS A 53 6.56 -7.47 -13.17
N ASP A 54 6.65 -7.21 -11.87
CA ASP A 54 5.90 -7.91 -10.83
C ASP A 54 4.66 -7.13 -10.37
N VAL A 55 4.47 -5.88 -10.82
CA VAL A 55 3.31 -5.05 -10.43
C VAL A 55 2.10 -5.44 -11.27
N GLU A 56 0.98 -5.72 -10.62
CA GLU A 56 -0.34 -5.81 -11.25
C GLU A 56 -1.30 -4.82 -10.60
N MET A 57 -2.00 -4.06 -11.44
CA MET A 57 -3.08 -3.17 -11.03
C MET A 57 -4.36 -3.54 -11.76
N SER A 58 -5.46 -3.64 -11.03
CA SER A 58 -6.77 -3.76 -11.68
C SER A 58 -7.11 -2.48 -12.44
N PRO A 59 -7.87 -2.58 -13.55
CA PRO A 59 -8.35 -1.39 -14.25
C PRO A 59 -9.05 -0.41 -13.31
N GLY A 60 -8.71 0.87 -13.39
CA GLY A 60 -9.33 1.92 -12.58
C GLY A 60 -8.90 1.98 -11.11
N PHE A 61 -7.94 1.15 -10.66
CA PHE A 61 -7.45 1.18 -9.27
C PHE A 61 -7.01 2.57 -8.82
N ALA A 62 -6.15 3.22 -9.61
CA ALA A 62 -5.58 4.51 -9.22
C ALA A 62 -6.65 5.59 -9.12
N ASP A 63 -7.61 5.61 -10.04
CA ASP A 63 -8.70 6.58 -10.05
C ASP A 63 -9.67 6.36 -8.88
N ALA A 64 -10.04 5.10 -8.61
CA ALA A 64 -10.89 4.75 -7.47
C ALA A 64 -10.23 5.14 -6.13
N ALA A 65 -8.95 4.84 -5.97
CA ALA A 65 -8.20 5.18 -4.77
C ALA A 65 -8.06 6.71 -4.59
N GLN A 66 -7.75 7.45 -5.66
CA GLN A 66 -7.68 8.92 -5.60
C GLN A 66 -9.05 9.56 -5.28
N ALA A 67 -10.12 9.07 -5.90
CA ALA A 67 -11.46 9.55 -5.62
C ALA A 67 -11.85 9.33 -4.15
N ALA A 68 -11.55 8.15 -3.61
CA ALA A 68 -11.80 7.83 -2.21
C ALA A 68 -10.98 8.72 -1.26
N LEU A 69 -9.68 8.94 -1.54
CA LEU A 69 -8.85 9.85 -0.76
C LEU A 69 -9.39 11.28 -0.77
N LYS A 70 -9.80 11.80 -1.93
CA LYS A 70 -10.41 13.14 -2.06
C LYS A 70 -11.74 13.24 -1.32
N ALA A 71 -12.49 12.14 -1.22
CA ALA A 71 -13.74 12.06 -0.45
C ALA A 71 -13.54 11.89 1.07
N GLY A 72 -12.30 11.85 1.55
CA GLY A 72 -12.02 11.73 2.99
C GLY A 72 -11.99 10.28 3.51
N ALA A 73 -11.94 9.28 2.63
CA ALA A 73 -11.88 7.87 3.04
C ALA A 73 -10.76 7.61 4.06
N PRO A 74 -11.01 6.78 5.09
CA PRO A 74 -9.96 6.35 6.01
C PRO A 74 -8.97 5.41 5.31
N ILE A 75 -7.74 5.42 5.79
CA ILE A 75 -6.64 4.56 5.34
C ILE A 75 -6.39 3.54 6.45
N LEU A 76 -6.70 2.27 6.17
CA LEU A 76 -6.58 1.17 7.12
C LEU A 76 -5.29 0.40 6.85
N CYS A 77 -4.36 0.42 7.79
CA CYS A 77 -3.01 -0.12 7.64
C CYS A 77 -2.80 -1.36 8.52
N ASP A 78 -2.23 -2.43 7.96
CA ASP A 78 -1.94 -3.68 8.67
C ASP A 78 -0.77 -3.57 9.66
N ALA A 79 0.10 -2.58 9.49
CA ALA A 79 1.27 -2.38 10.32
C ALA A 79 1.53 -0.89 10.60
N LYS A 80 2.12 -0.61 11.77
CA LYS A 80 2.54 0.76 12.14
C LYS A 80 3.56 1.34 11.17
N MET A 81 4.45 0.52 10.61
CA MET A 81 5.40 0.97 9.60
C MET A 81 4.69 1.52 8.35
N VAL A 82 3.62 0.88 7.91
CA VAL A 82 2.77 1.40 6.82
C VAL A 82 2.14 2.72 7.23
N ALA A 83 1.45 2.74 8.38
CA ALA A 83 0.75 3.92 8.87
C ALA A 83 1.69 5.13 9.06
N ASN A 84 2.88 4.91 9.61
CA ASN A 84 3.87 5.97 9.82
C ASN A 84 4.57 6.41 8.52
N GLY A 85 4.63 5.55 7.51
CA GLY A 85 5.17 5.87 6.19
C GLY A 85 4.24 6.75 5.34
N VAL A 86 2.95 6.82 5.68
CA VAL A 86 1.99 7.73 5.02
C VAL A 86 2.24 9.16 5.46
N THR A 87 2.59 10.03 4.51
CA THR A 87 2.86 11.45 4.74
C THR A 87 1.55 12.22 4.90
N ARG A 88 1.14 12.49 6.15
CA ARG A 88 -0.13 13.16 6.48
C ARG A 88 -0.35 14.46 5.74
N ALA A 89 0.71 15.28 5.59
CA ALA A 89 0.66 16.58 4.88
C ALA A 89 0.35 16.45 3.38
N ARG A 90 0.41 15.23 2.81
CA ARG A 90 0.06 14.96 1.41
C ARG A 90 -1.41 14.59 1.23
N LEU A 91 -2.10 14.20 2.30
CA LEU A 91 -3.47 13.70 2.23
C LEU A 91 -4.45 14.84 1.88
N PRO A 92 -5.35 14.63 0.90
CA PRO A 92 -6.17 15.73 0.35
C PRO A 92 -7.32 16.18 1.26
N ALA A 93 -7.76 15.35 2.19
CA ALA A 93 -8.97 15.59 2.99
C ALA A 93 -8.77 15.27 4.48
N ASN A 94 -7.56 15.46 5.02
CA ASN A 94 -7.22 15.07 6.40
C ASN A 94 -7.60 13.62 6.73
N ASN A 95 -7.46 12.72 5.76
CA ASN A 95 -7.84 11.32 5.86
C ASN A 95 -7.26 10.70 7.13
N GLU A 96 -8.11 10.02 7.89
CA GLU A 96 -7.65 9.26 9.05
C GLU A 96 -6.76 8.11 8.58
N VAL A 97 -5.63 7.90 9.27
CA VAL A 97 -4.74 6.76 9.02
C VAL A 97 -4.70 5.90 10.27
N LEU A 98 -5.28 4.72 10.18
CA LEU A 98 -5.54 3.84 11.29
C LEU A 98 -4.71 2.55 11.16
N CYS A 99 -4.10 2.14 12.29
CA CYS A 99 -3.52 0.80 12.46
C CYS A 99 -3.98 0.27 13.81
N THR A 100 -4.74 -0.82 13.80
CA THR A 100 -5.32 -1.44 15.00
C THR A 100 -4.46 -2.55 15.60
N LEU A 101 -3.24 -2.76 15.10
CA LEU A 101 -2.38 -3.89 15.50
C LEU A 101 -2.08 -3.94 17.01
N ASP A 102 -2.02 -2.77 17.67
CA ASP A 102 -1.72 -2.67 19.10
C ASP A 102 -2.97 -2.36 19.94
N ASP A 103 -4.17 -2.50 19.36
CA ASP A 103 -5.39 -2.37 20.13
C ASP A 103 -5.41 -3.45 21.25
N PRO A 104 -5.77 -3.09 22.48
CA PRO A 104 -5.78 -4.02 23.62
C PRO A 104 -6.65 -5.26 23.41
N GLN A 105 -7.64 -5.21 22.52
CA GLN A 105 -8.52 -6.34 22.19
C GLN A 105 -7.83 -7.38 21.29
N VAL A 106 -6.79 -7.00 20.53
CA VAL A 106 -6.18 -7.87 19.51
C VAL A 106 -5.62 -9.17 20.07
N PRO A 107 -4.95 -9.23 21.23
CA PRO A 107 -4.48 -10.51 21.76
C PRO A 107 -5.62 -11.50 22.08
N ALA A 108 -6.72 -11.02 22.64
CA ALA A 108 -7.89 -11.85 22.95
C ALA A 108 -8.59 -12.32 21.66
N LEU A 109 -8.79 -11.42 20.70
CA LEU A 109 -9.36 -11.75 19.39
C LEU A 109 -8.49 -12.77 18.62
N ALA A 110 -7.16 -12.64 18.68
CA ALA A 110 -6.26 -13.58 18.04
C ALA A 110 -6.36 -14.98 18.62
N ALA A 111 -6.51 -15.09 19.94
CA ALA A 111 -6.71 -16.37 20.63
C ALA A 111 -8.07 -16.97 20.29
N GLU A 112 -9.16 -16.19 20.35
CA GLU A 112 -10.52 -16.62 20.03
C GLU A 112 -10.64 -17.13 18.59
N LEU A 113 -10.06 -16.40 17.64
CA LEU A 113 -10.10 -16.72 16.21
C LEU A 113 -9.03 -17.75 15.79
N ALA A 114 -8.17 -18.20 16.71
CA ALA A 114 -7.02 -19.08 16.44
C ALA A 114 -6.17 -18.60 15.25
N THR A 115 -5.88 -17.29 15.20
CA THR A 115 -5.20 -16.63 14.08
C THR A 115 -4.07 -15.70 14.54
N THR A 116 -3.37 -15.06 13.59
CA THR A 116 -2.31 -14.11 13.91
C THR A 116 -2.90 -12.79 14.44
N ARG A 117 -2.11 -12.04 15.24
CA ARG A 117 -2.48 -10.70 15.68
C ARG A 117 -2.84 -9.77 14.51
N SER A 118 -2.08 -9.86 13.41
CA SER A 118 -2.32 -9.03 12.23
C SER A 118 -3.67 -9.32 11.57
N ALA A 119 -4.06 -10.59 11.46
CA ALA A 119 -5.37 -10.96 10.95
C ALA A 119 -6.50 -10.59 11.95
N ALA A 120 -6.31 -10.84 13.23
CA ALA A 120 -7.28 -10.50 14.27
C ALA A 120 -7.54 -8.98 14.36
N ALA A 121 -6.50 -8.16 14.21
CA ALA A 121 -6.61 -6.70 14.23
C ALA A 121 -7.57 -6.16 13.16
N MET A 122 -7.77 -6.89 12.06
CA MET A 122 -8.67 -6.48 10.98
C MET A 122 -10.14 -6.58 11.34
N GLU A 123 -10.50 -7.37 12.35
CA GLU A 123 -11.88 -7.40 12.87
C GLU A 123 -12.35 -6.02 13.33
N LEU A 124 -11.42 -5.22 13.85
CA LEU A 124 -11.68 -3.86 14.31
C LEU A 124 -11.88 -2.86 13.15
N TRP A 125 -11.62 -3.28 11.90
CA TRP A 125 -11.86 -2.45 10.71
C TRP A 125 -13.30 -2.49 10.21
N LYS A 126 -14.09 -3.49 10.60
CA LYS A 126 -15.46 -3.71 10.11
C LYS A 126 -16.32 -2.43 10.06
N PRO A 127 -16.35 -1.58 11.11
CA PRO A 127 -17.16 -0.37 11.09
C PRO A 127 -16.68 0.71 10.11
N ARG A 128 -15.46 0.61 9.61
CA ARG A 128 -14.77 1.62 8.77
C ARG A 128 -14.35 1.09 7.41
N LEU A 129 -14.66 -0.18 7.11
CA LEU A 129 -14.19 -0.85 5.89
C LEU A 129 -14.89 -0.33 4.63
N ALA A 130 -16.17 0.06 4.75
CA ALA A 130 -16.94 0.57 3.62
C ALA A 130 -16.25 1.79 2.99
N GLY A 131 -15.83 1.69 1.74
CA GLY A 131 -15.20 2.78 1.00
C GLY A 131 -13.79 3.17 1.47
N ALA A 132 -13.19 2.45 2.42
CA ALA A 132 -11.84 2.70 2.91
C ALA A 132 -10.76 2.39 1.86
N ILE A 133 -9.58 2.95 2.04
CA ILE A 133 -8.34 2.48 1.39
C ILE A 133 -7.67 1.47 2.34
N VAL A 134 -7.62 0.21 1.94
CA VAL A 134 -6.93 -0.83 2.70
C VAL A 134 -5.49 -0.95 2.22
N VAL A 135 -4.54 -0.94 3.16
CA VAL A 135 -3.11 -0.95 2.88
C VAL A 135 -2.43 -2.05 3.68
N ILE A 136 -2.09 -3.13 3.01
CA ILE A 136 -1.43 -4.30 3.58
C ILE A 136 -0.02 -4.40 3.00
N GLY A 137 0.97 -4.02 3.80
CA GLY A 137 2.37 -4.00 3.41
C GLY A 137 3.25 -4.96 4.20
N ASN A 138 2.72 -5.61 5.23
CA ASN A 138 3.51 -6.47 6.11
C ASN A 138 3.02 -7.92 6.15
N ALA A 139 1.76 -8.16 6.52
CA ALA A 139 1.30 -9.50 6.88
C ALA A 139 0.42 -10.15 5.80
N PRO A 140 0.87 -11.26 5.16
CA PRO A 140 0.03 -12.04 4.25
C PRO A 140 -1.28 -12.51 4.89
N THR A 141 -1.26 -12.82 6.17
CA THR A 141 -2.45 -13.24 6.93
C THR A 141 -3.52 -12.15 7.01
N SER A 142 -3.13 -10.87 7.01
CA SER A 142 -4.09 -9.76 6.89
C SER A 142 -4.77 -9.76 5.52
N LEU A 143 -4.02 -10.03 4.45
CA LEU A 143 -4.60 -10.03 3.11
C LEU A 143 -5.58 -11.19 2.92
N PHE A 144 -5.25 -12.39 3.41
CA PHE A 144 -6.20 -13.51 3.44
C PHE A 144 -7.42 -13.18 4.28
N ARG A 145 -7.22 -12.57 5.48
CA ARG A 145 -8.35 -12.19 6.35
C ARG A 145 -9.29 -11.19 5.69
N LEU A 146 -8.75 -10.22 4.94
CA LEU A 146 -9.59 -9.31 4.15
C LEU A 146 -10.48 -10.07 3.17
N LEU A 147 -9.94 -11.02 2.42
CA LEU A 147 -10.69 -11.82 1.46
C LEU A 147 -11.78 -12.64 2.16
N GLU A 148 -11.47 -13.30 3.27
CA GLU A 148 -12.45 -14.03 4.10
C GLU A 148 -13.56 -13.11 4.61
N MET A 149 -13.23 -11.90 5.07
CA MET A 149 -14.23 -10.92 5.51
C MET A 149 -15.17 -10.53 4.37
N LEU A 150 -14.62 -10.31 3.17
CA LEU A 150 -15.40 -10.00 1.96
C LEU A 150 -16.28 -11.19 1.54
N ASP A 151 -15.80 -12.43 1.68
CA ASP A 151 -16.58 -13.64 1.43
C ASP A 151 -17.74 -13.77 2.43
N ALA A 152 -17.51 -13.36 3.67
CA ALA A 152 -18.55 -13.30 4.71
C ALA A 152 -19.51 -12.10 4.57
N GLY A 153 -19.42 -11.33 3.49
CA GLY A 153 -20.32 -10.20 3.20
C GLY A 153 -19.94 -8.88 3.85
N ALA A 154 -18.69 -8.71 4.32
CA ALA A 154 -18.23 -7.42 4.82
C ALA A 154 -18.32 -6.34 3.72
N PRO A 155 -18.52 -5.05 4.09
CA PRO A 155 -18.54 -3.95 3.12
C PRO A 155 -17.24 -3.86 2.33
N LYS A 156 -17.35 -3.52 1.04
CA LYS A 156 -16.18 -3.41 0.17
C LYS A 156 -15.39 -2.12 0.46
N PRO A 157 -14.04 -2.19 0.56
CA PRO A 157 -13.20 -1.01 0.50
C PRO A 157 -13.24 -0.40 -0.91
N ALA A 158 -12.87 0.87 -1.03
CA ALA A 158 -12.75 1.55 -2.32
C ALA A 158 -11.56 1.04 -3.13
N ALA A 159 -10.47 0.71 -2.46
CA ALA A 159 -9.28 0.14 -3.09
C ALA A 159 -8.42 -0.62 -2.07
N VAL A 160 -7.62 -1.57 -2.57
CA VAL A 160 -6.69 -2.38 -1.78
C VAL A 160 -5.28 -2.25 -2.34
N ILE A 161 -4.34 -1.79 -1.52
CA ILE A 161 -2.90 -1.87 -1.74
C ILE A 161 -2.42 -3.13 -1.03
N GLY A 162 -2.37 -4.27 -1.75
CA GLY A 162 -2.07 -5.58 -1.21
C GLY A 162 -0.66 -6.04 -1.57
N ILE A 163 0.36 -5.53 -0.90
CA ILE A 163 1.77 -5.81 -1.19
C ILE A 163 2.56 -6.29 0.04
N PRO A 164 2.05 -7.30 0.79
CA PRO A 164 2.84 -7.87 1.86
C PRO A 164 4.13 -8.49 1.33
N VAL A 165 5.20 -8.41 2.13
CA VAL A 165 6.50 -9.03 1.84
C VAL A 165 6.63 -10.35 2.58
N GLY A 166 7.31 -11.34 2.00
CA GLY A 166 7.66 -12.53 2.75
C GLY A 166 7.85 -13.79 1.93
N PHE A 167 8.08 -14.89 2.68
CA PHE A 167 8.39 -16.21 2.13
C PHE A 167 7.25 -17.22 2.32
N VAL A 168 6.30 -16.94 3.22
CA VAL A 168 5.19 -17.83 3.53
C VAL A 168 3.88 -17.05 3.36
N GLY A 169 3.07 -17.43 2.40
CA GLY A 169 1.76 -16.82 2.12
C GLY A 169 1.81 -15.48 1.40
N ALA A 170 2.98 -14.87 1.18
CA ALA A 170 3.07 -13.54 0.56
C ALA A 170 2.69 -13.57 -0.93
N ALA A 171 3.23 -14.49 -1.70
CA ALA A 171 2.87 -14.66 -3.10
C ALA A 171 1.42 -15.08 -3.22
N GLU A 172 1.02 -16.09 -2.47
CA GLU A 172 -0.30 -16.73 -2.52
C GLU A 172 -1.43 -15.75 -2.14
N SER A 173 -1.21 -14.89 -1.15
CA SER A 173 -2.21 -13.90 -0.74
C SER A 173 -2.44 -12.81 -1.80
N LYS A 174 -1.39 -12.40 -2.51
CA LYS A 174 -1.46 -11.43 -3.61
C LYS A 174 -2.11 -12.01 -4.86
N GLU A 175 -1.79 -13.26 -5.18
CA GLU A 175 -2.45 -14.01 -6.25
C GLU A 175 -3.94 -14.20 -5.96
N ALA A 176 -4.30 -14.49 -4.69
CA ALA A 176 -5.68 -14.60 -4.28
C ALA A 176 -6.44 -13.27 -4.46
N LEU A 177 -5.86 -12.13 -4.07
CA LEU A 177 -6.46 -10.81 -4.28
C LEU A 177 -6.62 -10.49 -5.78
N ALA A 178 -5.59 -10.73 -6.57
CA ALA A 178 -5.63 -10.46 -8.01
C ALA A 178 -6.69 -11.32 -8.72
N LYS A 179 -6.80 -12.61 -8.36
CA LYS A 179 -7.80 -13.52 -8.89
C LYS A 179 -9.22 -13.17 -8.45
N ASP A 180 -9.39 -12.71 -7.22
CA ASP A 180 -10.69 -12.31 -6.68
C ASP A 180 -11.28 -11.13 -7.45
N GLY A 181 -10.53 -10.07 -7.66
CA GLY A 181 -10.87 -8.94 -8.52
C GLY A 181 -12.15 -8.17 -8.17
N ARG A 182 -12.82 -8.48 -7.05
CA ARG A 182 -14.11 -7.83 -6.65
C ARG A 182 -13.96 -6.40 -6.15
N VAL A 183 -12.73 -5.96 -5.89
CA VAL A 183 -12.38 -4.59 -5.46
C VAL A 183 -11.18 -4.10 -6.27
N PRO A 184 -11.07 -2.78 -6.54
CA PRO A 184 -9.87 -2.22 -7.15
C PRO A 184 -8.62 -2.52 -6.33
N PHE A 185 -7.54 -2.98 -6.97
CA PHE A 185 -6.34 -3.40 -6.26
C PHE A 185 -5.02 -3.06 -7.00
N VAL A 186 -3.94 -3.02 -6.22
CA VAL A 186 -2.56 -3.16 -6.68
C VAL A 186 -1.83 -4.22 -5.87
N VAL A 187 -1.08 -5.08 -6.55
CA VAL A 187 -0.20 -6.08 -5.94
C VAL A 187 1.20 -6.00 -6.55
N VAL A 188 2.18 -6.56 -5.84
CA VAL A 188 3.51 -6.90 -6.37
C VAL A 188 3.68 -8.40 -6.23
N HIS A 189 3.62 -9.14 -7.31
CA HIS A 189 3.67 -10.60 -7.31
C HIS A 189 4.95 -11.16 -6.68
N GLY A 190 4.91 -12.44 -6.31
CA GLY A 190 6.02 -13.12 -5.68
C GLY A 190 6.29 -12.66 -4.24
N ARG A 191 7.55 -12.66 -3.83
CA ARG A 191 7.97 -12.36 -2.45
C ARG A 191 8.18 -10.88 -2.16
N ARG A 192 8.33 -10.05 -3.20
CA ARG A 192 8.57 -8.62 -3.10
C ARG A 192 7.35 -7.90 -2.53
N GLY A 193 7.60 -6.84 -1.78
CA GLY A 193 6.58 -6.03 -1.14
C GLY A 193 7.17 -5.25 0.02
N GLY A 194 6.33 -4.88 0.96
CA GLY A 194 6.75 -4.29 2.21
C GLY A 194 6.12 -2.93 2.52
N SER A 195 6.20 -2.57 3.79
CA SER A 195 5.57 -1.36 4.33
C SER A 195 6.00 -0.08 3.62
N ALA A 196 7.28 0.01 3.21
CA ALA A 196 7.80 1.20 2.51
C ALA A 196 7.14 1.37 1.13
N MET A 197 7.03 0.29 0.35
CA MET A 197 6.34 0.31 -0.95
C MET A 197 4.84 0.60 -0.80
N ALA A 198 4.19 -0.01 0.21
CA ALA A 198 2.77 0.21 0.47
C ALA A 198 2.47 1.68 0.83
N ALA A 199 3.26 2.27 1.71
CA ALA A 199 3.14 3.68 2.06
C ALA A 199 3.48 4.59 0.88
N ALA A 200 4.47 4.24 0.06
CA ALA A 200 4.82 4.98 -1.15
C ALA A 200 3.67 5.02 -2.17
N ALA A 201 2.95 3.90 -2.34
CA ALA A 201 1.76 3.84 -3.19
C ALA A 201 0.66 4.81 -2.69
N VAL A 202 0.37 4.83 -1.38
CA VAL A 202 -0.56 5.82 -0.79
C VAL A 202 -0.09 7.25 -1.06
N ASN A 203 1.19 7.54 -0.81
CA ASN A 203 1.76 8.88 -0.99
C ASN A 203 1.74 9.36 -2.45
N ALA A 204 1.81 8.43 -3.41
CA ALA A 204 1.65 8.73 -4.83
C ALA A 204 0.22 9.10 -5.20
N LEU A 205 -0.77 8.38 -4.61
CA LEU A 205 -2.20 8.59 -4.83
C LEU A 205 -2.72 9.86 -4.15
N ALA A 206 -2.06 10.32 -3.08
CA ALA A 206 -2.50 11.45 -2.26
C ALA A 206 -2.37 12.82 -2.95
N LYS A 207 -1.53 12.96 -3.97
CA LYS A 207 -1.35 14.20 -4.74
C LYS A 207 -1.25 13.92 -6.23
N ASP A 208 -1.74 14.87 -7.03
CA ASP A 208 -1.66 14.80 -8.50
C ASP A 208 -0.26 15.20 -9.03
N LYS A 209 0.61 15.74 -8.16
CA LYS A 209 2.01 16.09 -8.46
C LYS A 209 2.97 15.31 -7.56
N GLU A 210 4.13 14.98 -8.09
CA GLU A 210 5.25 14.34 -7.39
C GLU A 210 5.91 15.24 -6.35
#